data_4ef77d581a3e5e56db2c0f7d5754b7a7
#
_entry.id   4ef77d581a3e5e56db2c0f7d5754b7a7
#
_cell.length_a   1.000
_cell.length_b   1.000
_cell.length_c   1.000
_cell.angle_alpha   90.00
_cell.angle_beta   90.00
_cell.angle_gamma   90.00
#
_symmetry.space_group_name_H-M   'P 1'
#
loop_
_entity.id
_entity.type
_entity.pdbx_description
1 polymer ?
#
loop_
_entity_poly.entity_id
_entity_poly.type
_entity_poly.pdbx_seq_one_letter_code
_entity_poly.pdbx_strand_id
1 'polypeptide(L)'
;MALKRLTTDEMIQLSGAWVPGGAAHAVIAAQSELSALAARIEAARNELIGLQPLPNDPRLAALSKEAAEVDLRHDAVVRGIHEILSSLAMLSTDEARTEALLRARDALLPEGIEATQRTYRAQAGAVERLRARLESDASLRAELDAQSVGGTPLSAYVAEWIATGQRLGEIEAERAALSGPTGPSVGAREVTARNQWIRIVNVLIANAALAGVEGEADTQLFAALRIAERNADRRGRARGGKSPSPGPDGQPTV
;
A
#
# COMPACT_ATOMS: atom_id res chain seq x y z
N MET A 1 19.06 -11.17 -14.52
CA MET A 1 19.75 -10.13 -13.72
C MET A 1 18.92 -9.71 -12.52
N ALA A 2 19.52 -9.67 -11.34
CA ALA A 2 18.85 -9.36 -10.07
C ALA A 2 18.76 -7.85 -9.78
N LEU A 3 18.98 -6.97 -10.76
CA LEU A 3 18.98 -5.51 -10.57
C LEU A 3 17.73 -4.98 -9.87
N LYS A 4 16.57 -5.59 -10.13
CA LYS A 4 15.29 -5.20 -9.48
C LYS A 4 15.29 -5.44 -7.95
N ARG A 5 16.20 -6.28 -7.42
CA ARG A 5 16.29 -6.61 -6.00
C ARG A 5 17.32 -5.77 -5.24
N LEU A 6 18.07 -4.93 -5.95
CA LEU A 6 18.97 -3.96 -5.32
C LEU A 6 18.14 -2.89 -4.60
N THR A 7 18.62 -2.42 -3.46
CA THR A 7 18.03 -1.26 -2.77
C THR A 7 18.42 0.03 -3.49
N THR A 8 17.69 1.11 -3.22
CA THR A 8 18.02 2.45 -3.75
C THR A 8 19.41 2.88 -3.34
N ASP A 9 19.81 2.62 -2.08
CA ASP A 9 21.15 2.95 -1.56
C ASP A 9 22.26 2.16 -2.27
N GLU A 10 22.03 0.86 -2.55
CA GLU A 10 22.96 0.05 -3.33
C GLU A 10 23.13 0.60 -4.76
N MET A 11 22.04 1.03 -5.41
CA MET A 11 22.08 1.65 -6.74
C MET A 11 22.88 2.96 -6.74
N ILE A 12 22.69 3.82 -5.74
CA ILE A 12 23.41 5.08 -5.55
C ILE A 12 24.91 4.80 -5.37
N GLN A 13 25.24 3.87 -4.49
CA GLN A 13 26.62 3.50 -4.17
C GLN A 13 27.35 2.92 -5.39
N LEU A 14 26.72 2.00 -6.11
CA LEU A 14 27.28 1.40 -7.34
C LEU A 14 27.53 2.46 -8.42
N SER A 15 26.58 3.38 -8.63
CA SER A 15 26.75 4.47 -9.61
C SER A 15 27.88 5.42 -9.26
N GLY A 16 28.25 5.53 -7.99
CA GLY A 16 29.37 6.35 -7.53
C GLY A 16 30.71 5.98 -8.17
N ALA A 17 30.89 4.71 -8.54
CA ALA A 17 32.10 4.26 -9.22
C ALA A 17 32.18 4.71 -10.68
N TRP A 18 31.03 5.01 -11.32
CA TRP A 18 30.93 5.29 -12.75
C TRP A 18 30.88 6.78 -13.10
N VAL A 19 30.63 7.65 -12.13
CA VAL A 19 30.56 9.12 -12.32
C VAL A 19 31.93 9.78 -12.13
N PRO A 20 32.12 11.05 -12.52
CA PRO A 20 33.38 11.78 -12.34
C PRO A 20 33.93 11.67 -10.92
N GLY A 21 35.19 11.29 -10.80
CA GLY A 21 35.86 11.01 -9.51
C GLY A 21 35.71 9.57 -9.01
N GLY A 22 34.86 8.75 -9.63
CA GLY A 22 34.69 7.33 -9.30
C GLY A 22 35.76 6.44 -9.93
N ALA A 23 36.05 5.28 -9.31
CA ALA A 23 37.13 4.40 -9.69
C ALA A 23 37.04 3.84 -11.12
N ALA A 24 35.82 3.65 -11.65
CA ALA A 24 35.60 3.11 -13.00
C ALA A 24 35.30 4.19 -14.05
N HIS A 25 35.27 5.47 -13.67
CA HIS A 25 34.96 6.57 -14.61
C HIS A 25 35.94 6.67 -15.76
N ALA A 26 37.23 6.44 -15.51
CA ALA A 26 38.26 6.48 -16.55
C ALA A 26 38.02 5.43 -17.66
N VAL A 27 37.53 4.25 -17.31
CA VAL A 27 37.18 3.20 -18.29
C VAL A 27 35.98 3.64 -19.15
N ILE A 28 34.97 4.27 -18.54
CA ILE A 28 33.81 4.81 -19.27
C ILE A 28 34.25 5.92 -20.23
N ALA A 29 35.07 6.86 -19.77
CA ALA A 29 35.52 7.99 -20.57
C ALA A 29 36.43 7.59 -21.74
N ALA A 30 37.19 6.49 -21.61
CA ALA A 30 38.10 5.99 -22.62
C ALA A 30 37.41 5.28 -23.80
N GLN A 31 36.15 4.86 -23.65
CA GLN A 31 35.40 4.12 -24.67
C GLN A 31 34.28 5.00 -25.24
N SER A 32 34.25 5.21 -26.57
CA SER A 32 33.25 6.05 -27.23
C SER A 32 31.81 5.60 -26.94
N GLU A 33 31.57 4.29 -26.96
CA GLU A 33 30.27 3.66 -26.74
C GLU A 33 29.76 3.85 -25.30
N LEU A 34 30.68 3.98 -24.32
CA LEU A 34 30.34 4.16 -22.91
C LEU A 34 30.30 5.64 -22.52
N SER A 35 31.18 6.47 -23.09
CA SER A 35 31.27 7.89 -22.75
C SER A 35 29.98 8.64 -23.01
N ALA A 36 29.21 8.24 -24.06
CA ALA A 36 27.88 8.78 -24.35
C ALA A 36 26.83 8.51 -23.26
N LEU A 37 27.10 7.54 -22.37
CA LEU A 37 26.22 7.19 -21.24
C LEU A 37 26.56 7.93 -19.95
N ALA A 38 27.74 8.53 -19.83
CA ALA A 38 28.24 9.14 -18.59
C ALA A 38 27.24 10.14 -17.98
N ALA A 39 26.75 11.09 -18.78
CA ALA A 39 25.76 12.08 -18.34
C ALA A 39 24.43 11.45 -17.89
N ARG A 40 24.01 10.36 -18.54
CA ARG A 40 22.78 9.65 -18.16
C ARG A 40 22.93 8.87 -16.86
N ILE A 41 24.10 8.28 -16.63
CA ILE A 41 24.42 7.57 -15.37
C ILE A 41 24.42 8.58 -14.23
N GLU A 42 25.05 9.73 -14.41
CA GLU A 42 25.09 10.79 -13.41
C GLU A 42 23.70 11.34 -13.12
N ALA A 43 22.89 11.62 -14.15
CA ALA A 43 21.52 12.09 -13.99
C ALA A 43 20.64 11.06 -13.21
N ALA A 44 20.73 9.77 -13.56
CA ALA A 44 19.98 8.74 -12.86
C ALA A 44 20.42 8.58 -11.39
N ARG A 45 21.72 8.70 -11.10
CA ARG A 45 22.24 8.70 -9.73
C ARG A 45 21.70 9.90 -8.93
N ASN A 46 21.75 11.10 -9.52
CA ASN A 46 21.28 12.32 -8.86
C ASN A 46 19.76 12.28 -8.61
N GLU A 47 19.00 11.69 -9.52
CA GLU A 47 17.56 11.44 -9.32
C GLU A 47 17.32 10.51 -8.12
N LEU A 48 18.06 9.41 -8.00
CA LEU A 48 17.97 8.50 -6.84
C LEU A 48 18.37 9.20 -5.52
N ILE A 49 19.41 10.03 -5.52
CA ILE A 49 19.83 10.82 -4.37
C ILE A 49 18.75 11.84 -3.96
N GLY A 50 18.12 12.47 -4.94
CA GLY A 50 17.04 13.45 -4.72
C GLY A 50 15.74 12.85 -4.20
N LEU A 51 15.61 11.52 -4.23
CA LEU A 51 14.49 10.76 -3.67
C LEU A 51 14.60 10.51 -2.16
N GLN A 52 15.44 11.24 -1.44
CA GLN A 52 15.51 11.11 0.01
C GLN A 52 14.09 11.12 0.57
N PRO A 53 13.74 10.14 1.46
CA PRO A 53 12.46 10.19 2.13
C PRO A 53 12.35 11.57 2.75
N LEU A 54 11.33 12.32 2.37
CA LEU A 54 10.96 13.53 3.10
C LEU A 54 10.92 13.12 4.58
N PRO A 55 11.52 13.89 5.49
CA PRO A 55 11.44 13.58 6.89
C PRO A 55 9.98 13.29 7.19
N ASN A 56 9.70 12.14 7.82
CA ASN A 56 8.33 11.71 8.13
C ASN A 56 7.64 12.89 8.78
N ASP A 57 6.75 13.56 8.06
CA ASP A 57 5.97 14.66 8.66
C ASP A 57 5.23 14.04 9.86
N PRO A 58 5.50 14.44 11.09
CA PRO A 58 4.88 13.85 12.26
C PRO A 58 3.35 13.92 12.18
N ARG A 59 2.81 14.87 11.41
CA ARG A 59 1.37 14.97 11.13
C ARG A 59 0.88 13.81 10.26
N LEU A 60 1.64 13.37 9.24
CA LEU A 60 1.28 12.20 8.44
C LEU A 60 1.29 10.92 9.27
N ALA A 61 2.23 10.78 10.21
CA ALA A 61 2.27 9.66 11.13
C ALA A 61 1.07 9.68 12.09
N ALA A 62 0.73 10.87 12.63
CA ALA A 62 -0.45 11.05 13.48
C ALA A 62 -1.75 10.72 12.76
N LEU A 63 -1.95 11.24 11.54
CA LEU A 63 -3.12 10.93 10.71
C LEU A 63 -3.20 9.43 10.34
N SER A 64 -2.06 8.77 10.16
CA SER A 64 -2.05 7.32 9.88
C SER A 64 -2.47 6.50 11.10
N LYS A 65 -2.05 6.92 12.29
CA LYS A 65 -2.48 6.30 13.55
C LYS A 65 -3.96 6.54 13.80
N GLU A 66 -4.43 7.77 13.66
CA GLU A 66 -5.84 8.12 13.81
C GLU A 66 -6.72 7.34 12.82
N ALA A 67 -6.31 7.25 11.54
CA ALA A 67 -7.04 6.46 10.55
C ALA A 67 -7.23 5.00 10.99
N ALA A 68 -6.17 4.37 11.53
CA ALA A 68 -6.26 2.99 11.99
C ALA A 68 -7.21 2.82 13.20
N GLU A 69 -7.23 3.78 14.12
CA GLU A 69 -8.13 3.77 15.28
C GLU A 69 -9.59 3.99 14.85
N VAL A 70 -9.84 4.94 13.95
CA VAL A 70 -11.17 5.22 13.42
C VAL A 70 -11.69 4.06 12.57
N ASP A 71 -10.85 3.44 11.73
CA ASP A 71 -11.20 2.29 10.90
C ASP A 71 -11.58 1.07 11.75
N LEU A 72 -10.79 0.77 12.79
CA LEU A 72 -11.12 -0.29 13.73
C LEU A 72 -12.50 -0.08 14.37
N ARG A 73 -12.81 1.15 14.76
CA ARG A 73 -14.12 1.48 15.36
C ARG A 73 -15.25 1.43 14.34
N HIS A 74 -15.04 1.98 13.15
CA HIS A 74 -15.98 1.90 12.02
C HIS A 74 -16.35 0.45 11.72
N ASP A 75 -15.37 -0.42 11.56
CA ASP A 75 -15.56 -1.84 11.28
C ASP A 75 -16.32 -2.57 12.39
N ALA A 76 -15.99 -2.27 13.65
CA ALA A 76 -16.68 -2.86 14.79
C ALA A 76 -18.17 -2.47 14.83
N VAL A 77 -18.50 -1.21 14.55
CA VAL A 77 -19.88 -0.71 14.50
C VAL A 77 -20.65 -1.34 13.35
N VAL A 78 -20.07 -1.39 12.14
CA VAL A 78 -20.68 -2.02 10.96
C VAL A 78 -21.01 -3.49 11.22
N ARG A 79 -20.04 -4.26 11.72
CA ARG A 79 -20.24 -5.68 12.07
C ARG A 79 -21.29 -5.84 13.16
N GLY A 80 -21.21 -5.03 14.22
CA GLY A 80 -22.16 -5.08 15.32
C GLY A 80 -23.60 -4.85 14.87
N ILE A 81 -23.85 -3.84 14.02
CA ILE A 81 -25.18 -3.58 13.45
C ILE A 81 -25.68 -4.77 12.64
N HIS A 82 -24.83 -5.31 11.75
CA HIS A 82 -25.17 -6.48 10.94
C HIS A 82 -25.56 -7.70 11.82
N GLU A 83 -24.73 -8.00 12.82
CA GLU A 83 -24.96 -9.15 13.71
C GLU A 83 -26.20 -8.99 14.57
N ILE A 84 -26.44 -7.78 15.11
CA ILE A 84 -27.61 -7.51 15.95
C ILE A 84 -28.88 -7.70 15.15
N LEU A 85 -29.00 -7.07 13.96
CA LEU A 85 -30.21 -7.20 13.12
C LEU A 85 -30.43 -8.65 12.68
N SER A 86 -29.36 -9.37 12.33
CA SER A 86 -29.42 -10.78 11.96
C SER A 86 -29.86 -11.66 13.14
N SER A 87 -29.30 -11.43 14.33
CA SER A 87 -29.65 -12.20 15.53
C SER A 87 -31.08 -11.95 15.98
N LEU A 88 -31.54 -10.68 15.94
CA LEU A 88 -32.92 -10.35 16.27
C LEU A 88 -33.93 -10.97 15.27
N ALA A 89 -33.58 -11.01 13.99
CA ALA A 89 -34.39 -11.68 12.98
C ALA A 89 -34.47 -13.20 13.22
N MET A 90 -33.35 -13.84 13.59
CA MET A 90 -33.30 -15.27 13.90
C MET A 90 -34.10 -15.65 15.16
N LEU A 91 -34.15 -14.77 16.15
CA LEU A 91 -34.84 -15.01 17.43
C LEU A 91 -36.32 -14.64 17.37
N SER A 92 -36.76 -13.89 16.37
CA SER A 92 -38.17 -13.49 16.18
C SER A 92 -39.02 -14.71 15.82
N THR A 93 -40.17 -14.84 16.47
CA THR A 93 -41.21 -15.83 16.13
C THR A 93 -42.32 -15.21 15.23
N ASP A 94 -42.25 -13.89 14.99
CA ASP A 94 -43.15 -13.14 14.13
C ASP A 94 -42.48 -12.97 12.76
N GLU A 95 -43.13 -13.50 11.71
CA GLU A 95 -42.63 -13.48 10.34
C GLU A 95 -42.53 -12.03 9.81
N ALA A 96 -43.53 -11.19 10.07
CA ALA A 96 -43.52 -9.79 9.63
C ALA A 96 -42.37 -9.01 10.29
N ARG A 97 -42.10 -9.29 11.55
CA ARG A 97 -40.97 -8.74 12.31
C ARG A 97 -39.63 -9.21 11.77
N THR A 98 -39.48 -10.49 11.46
CA THR A 98 -38.31 -11.07 10.84
C THR A 98 -37.96 -10.40 9.52
N GLU A 99 -38.99 -10.25 8.65
CA GLU A 99 -38.81 -9.57 7.37
C GLU A 99 -38.41 -8.10 7.53
N ALA A 100 -38.99 -7.37 8.49
CA ALA A 100 -38.64 -5.99 8.76
C ALA A 100 -37.19 -5.82 9.16
N LEU A 101 -36.69 -6.66 10.04
CA LEU A 101 -35.30 -6.67 10.51
C LEU A 101 -34.31 -7.01 9.38
N LEU A 102 -34.63 -8.02 8.57
CA LEU A 102 -33.79 -8.38 7.42
C LEU A 102 -33.78 -7.27 6.35
N ARG A 103 -34.92 -6.66 6.07
CA ARG A 103 -35.00 -5.50 5.15
C ARG A 103 -34.19 -4.32 5.67
N ALA A 104 -34.23 -4.03 6.98
CA ALA A 104 -33.41 -2.98 7.57
C ALA A 104 -31.92 -3.29 7.42
N ARG A 105 -31.50 -4.53 7.71
CA ARG A 105 -30.11 -4.97 7.53
C ARG A 105 -29.64 -4.80 6.09
N ASP A 106 -30.39 -5.32 5.13
CA ASP A 106 -30.03 -5.30 3.71
C ASP A 106 -30.10 -3.88 3.11
N ALA A 107 -30.98 -3.03 3.66
CA ALA A 107 -31.01 -1.62 3.30
C ALA A 107 -29.77 -0.86 3.81
N LEU A 108 -29.26 -1.17 5.00
CA LEU A 108 -28.04 -0.58 5.55
C LEU A 108 -26.79 -1.15 4.87
N LEU A 109 -26.74 -2.44 4.68
CA LEU A 109 -25.57 -3.22 4.25
C LEU A 109 -25.91 -4.13 3.06
N PRO A 110 -26.15 -3.56 1.86
CA PRO A 110 -26.52 -4.36 0.68
C PRO A 110 -25.40 -5.33 0.24
N GLU A 111 -24.16 -5.09 0.63
CA GLU A 111 -23.00 -5.96 0.39
C GLU A 111 -22.60 -6.76 1.64
N GLY A 112 -23.41 -6.72 2.69
CA GLY A 112 -23.09 -7.35 3.97
C GLY A 112 -21.84 -6.76 4.60
N ILE A 113 -21.05 -7.62 5.29
CA ILE A 113 -19.83 -7.24 5.99
C ILE A 113 -18.65 -6.91 5.06
N GLU A 114 -18.72 -7.23 3.75
CA GLU A 114 -17.67 -6.86 2.80
C GLU A 114 -17.50 -5.33 2.68
N ALA A 115 -18.50 -4.56 3.09
CA ALA A 115 -18.41 -3.11 3.21
C ALA A 115 -17.20 -2.63 4.06
N THR A 116 -16.72 -3.44 5.02
CA THR A 116 -15.55 -3.14 5.87
C THR A 116 -14.21 -3.29 5.15
N GLN A 117 -14.16 -3.90 3.96
CA GLN A 117 -12.93 -4.09 3.19
C GLN A 117 -12.67 -2.99 2.16
N ARG A 118 -13.48 -1.94 2.16
CA ARG A 118 -13.35 -0.82 1.23
C ARG A 118 -12.22 0.13 1.62
N THR A 119 -11.70 0.86 0.63
CA THR A 119 -10.79 1.98 0.92
C THR A 119 -11.48 3.09 1.70
N TYR A 120 -10.76 3.89 2.47
CA TYR A 120 -11.31 4.97 3.28
C TYR A 120 -12.17 5.96 2.47
N ARG A 121 -11.76 6.31 1.25
CA ARG A 121 -12.57 7.13 0.34
C ARG A 121 -13.88 6.46 -0.07
N ALA A 122 -13.85 5.14 -0.28
CA ALA A 122 -15.05 4.40 -0.63
C ALA A 122 -15.98 4.23 0.57
N GLN A 123 -15.46 4.09 1.79
CA GLN A 123 -16.22 4.10 3.03
C GLN A 123 -16.91 5.46 3.23
N ALA A 124 -16.18 6.57 3.06
CA ALA A 124 -16.76 7.93 3.12
C ALA A 124 -17.89 8.13 2.12
N GLY A 125 -17.70 7.72 0.87
CA GLY A 125 -18.77 7.79 -0.13
C GLY A 125 -19.98 6.88 0.16
N ALA A 126 -19.75 5.74 0.82
CA ALA A 126 -20.82 4.84 1.23
C ALA A 126 -21.69 5.44 2.35
N VAL A 127 -21.07 6.08 3.35
CA VAL A 127 -21.84 6.70 4.45
C VAL A 127 -22.62 7.93 4.01
N GLU A 128 -22.17 8.65 2.97
CA GLU A 128 -23.00 9.71 2.38
C GLU A 128 -24.28 9.17 1.72
N ARG A 129 -24.19 8.05 1.00
CA ARG A 129 -25.37 7.37 0.45
C ARG A 129 -26.28 6.82 1.54
N LEU A 130 -25.69 6.31 2.63
CA LEU A 130 -26.43 5.83 3.79
C LEU A 130 -27.21 6.97 4.45
N ARG A 131 -26.57 8.12 4.65
CA ARG A 131 -27.22 9.32 5.19
C ARG A 131 -28.44 9.73 4.36
N ALA A 132 -28.26 9.88 3.04
CA ALA A 132 -29.34 10.24 2.14
C ALA A 132 -30.52 9.23 2.18
N ARG A 133 -30.21 7.94 2.32
CA ARG A 133 -31.21 6.88 2.48
C ARG A 133 -31.98 7.05 3.79
N LEU A 134 -31.29 7.27 4.90
CA LEU A 134 -31.93 7.49 6.19
C LEU A 134 -32.82 8.75 6.20
N GLU A 135 -32.40 9.81 5.50
CA GLU A 135 -33.21 11.02 5.35
C GLU A 135 -34.53 10.78 4.60
N SER A 136 -34.50 9.91 3.58
CA SER A 136 -35.67 9.61 2.73
C SER A 136 -36.54 8.47 3.25
N ASP A 137 -36.03 7.58 4.12
CA ASP A 137 -36.73 6.38 4.60
C ASP A 137 -37.09 6.49 6.10
N ALA A 138 -38.25 7.04 6.39
CA ALA A 138 -38.77 7.16 7.75
C ALA A 138 -39.04 5.79 8.40
N SER A 139 -39.41 4.79 7.61
CA SER A 139 -39.69 3.43 8.09
C SER A 139 -38.42 2.78 8.60
N LEU A 140 -37.30 2.89 7.83
CA LEU A 140 -36.01 2.40 8.27
C LEU A 140 -35.52 3.07 9.56
N ARG A 141 -35.69 4.40 9.68
CA ARG A 141 -35.35 5.10 10.93
C ARG A 141 -36.14 4.58 12.12
N ALA A 142 -37.45 4.47 11.98
CA ALA A 142 -38.33 3.98 13.05
C ALA A 142 -37.94 2.55 13.47
N GLU A 143 -37.58 1.70 12.51
CA GLU A 143 -37.10 0.34 12.78
C GLU A 143 -35.81 0.34 13.60
N LEU A 144 -34.84 1.21 13.27
CA LEU A 144 -33.57 1.33 13.99
C LEU A 144 -33.78 1.94 15.40
N ASP A 145 -34.68 2.88 15.55
CA ASP A 145 -35.02 3.48 16.86
C ASP A 145 -35.73 2.48 17.80
N ALA A 146 -36.46 1.56 17.23
CA ALA A 146 -37.15 0.49 17.99
C ALA A 146 -36.20 -0.58 18.53
N GLN A 147 -34.99 -0.68 18.01
CA GLN A 147 -33.96 -1.64 18.49
C GLN A 147 -32.98 -0.93 19.42
N SER A 148 -32.57 -1.59 20.49
CA SER A 148 -31.56 -1.03 21.41
C SER A 148 -30.60 -2.10 21.92
N VAL A 149 -29.38 -1.67 22.21
CA VAL A 149 -28.34 -2.49 22.84
C VAL A 149 -27.84 -1.73 24.08
N GLY A 150 -28.02 -2.34 25.25
CA GLY A 150 -27.65 -1.69 26.52
C GLY A 150 -28.37 -0.35 26.75
N GLY A 151 -29.59 -0.19 26.22
CA GLY A 151 -30.37 1.05 26.35
C GLY A 151 -30.04 2.12 25.29
N THR A 152 -29.06 1.89 24.43
CA THR A 152 -28.72 2.79 23.31
C THR A 152 -29.44 2.33 22.04
N PRO A 153 -30.22 3.19 21.36
CA PRO A 153 -30.92 2.81 20.14
C PRO A 153 -29.93 2.53 18.99
N LEU A 154 -30.33 1.62 18.09
CA LEU A 154 -29.47 1.20 16.98
C LEU A 154 -29.18 2.36 16.01
N SER A 155 -30.12 3.32 15.89
CA SER A 155 -29.91 4.56 15.14
C SER A 155 -28.71 5.39 15.61
N ALA A 156 -28.39 5.36 16.91
CA ALA A 156 -27.19 6.04 17.45
C ALA A 156 -25.90 5.37 16.97
N TYR A 157 -25.85 4.05 16.88
CA TYR A 157 -24.72 3.33 16.30
C TYR A 157 -24.60 3.57 14.79
N VAL A 158 -25.72 3.69 14.08
CA VAL A 158 -25.70 4.07 12.65
C VAL A 158 -25.18 5.50 12.47
N ALA A 159 -25.56 6.42 13.35
CA ALA A 159 -24.99 7.78 13.35
C ALA A 159 -23.47 7.77 13.62
N GLU A 160 -22.99 6.94 14.54
CA GLU A 160 -21.57 6.75 14.79
C GLU A 160 -20.85 6.15 13.57
N TRP A 161 -21.45 5.17 12.90
CA TRP A 161 -20.94 4.63 11.64
C TRP A 161 -20.76 5.73 10.59
N ILE A 162 -21.75 6.57 10.40
CA ILE A 162 -21.69 7.71 9.47
C ILE A 162 -20.54 8.65 9.87
N ALA A 163 -20.44 9.02 11.13
CA ALA A 163 -19.42 9.93 11.63
C ALA A 163 -17.99 9.38 11.43
N THR A 164 -17.78 8.10 11.74
CA THR A 164 -16.47 7.44 11.57
C THR A 164 -16.10 7.33 10.08
N GLY A 165 -17.03 6.96 9.20
CA GLY A 165 -16.79 6.90 7.76
C GLY A 165 -16.48 8.28 7.16
N GLN A 166 -17.13 9.36 7.62
CA GLN A 166 -16.80 10.74 7.23
C GLN A 166 -15.39 11.12 7.70
N ARG A 167 -15.05 10.83 8.96
CA ARG A 167 -13.72 11.13 9.49
C ARG A 167 -12.60 10.45 8.70
N LEU A 168 -12.80 9.20 8.25
CA LEU A 168 -11.84 8.52 7.36
C LEU A 168 -11.64 9.28 6.05
N GLY A 169 -12.72 9.81 5.46
CA GLY A 169 -12.65 10.65 4.26
C GLY A 169 -11.88 11.96 4.48
N GLU A 170 -12.10 12.63 5.61
CA GLU A 170 -11.37 13.85 6.01
C GLU A 170 -9.88 13.57 6.21
N ILE A 171 -9.52 12.50 6.92
CA ILE A 171 -8.12 12.08 7.11
C ILE A 171 -7.44 11.86 5.77
N GLU A 172 -8.09 11.21 4.80
CA GLU A 172 -7.52 11.02 3.46
C GLU A 172 -7.34 12.35 2.71
N ALA A 173 -8.26 13.31 2.88
CA ALA A 173 -8.12 14.65 2.31
C ALA A 173 -6.97 15.45 2.96
N GLU A 174 -6.83 15.39 4.30
CA GLU A 174 -5.74 16.01 5.04
C GLU A 174 -4.38 15.40 4.64
N ARG A 175 -4.29 14.07 4.51
CA ARG A 175 -3.08 13.38 4.04
C ARG A 175 -2.71 13.80 2.62
N ALA A 176 -3.71 13.93 1.73
CA ALA A 176 -3.47 14.41 0.37
C ALA A 176 -2.96 15.86 0.34
N ALA A 177 -3.52 16.74 1.19
CA ALA A 177 -3.08 18.13 1.30
C ALA A 177 -1.64 18.25 1.82
N LEU A 178 -1.26 17.43 2.82
CA LEU A 178 0.11 17.39 3.35
C LEU A 178 1.13 16.77 2.38
N SER A 179 0.67 15.88 1.50
CA SER A 179 1.52 15.25 0.48
C SER A 179 1.84 16.19 -0.70
N GLY A 180 1.26 17.39 -0.73
CA GLY A 180 1.47 18.41 -1.77
C GLY A 180 0.70 18.16 -3.06
N PRO A 181 0.68 19.13 -4.00
CA PRO A 181 -0.06 19.01 -5.24
C PRO A 181 0.48 17.85 -6.08
N THR A 182 -0.42 17.03 -6.52
CA THR A 182 -0.41 15.92 -7.49
C THR A 182 0.86 15.72 -8.34
N GLY A 183 1.98 15.41 -7.66
CA GLY A 183 3.09 14.68 -8.27
C GLY A 183 2.90 13.17 -7.96
N PRO A 184 3.53 12.27 -8.73
CA PRO A 184 3.55 10.86 -8.39
C PRO A 184 4.04 10.71 -6.94
N SER A 185 3.41 9.82 -6.15
CA SER A 185 3.80 9.57 -4.76
C SER A 185 5.32 9.32 -4.66
N VAL A 186 5.94 9.63 -3.53
CA VAL A 186 7.39 9.36 -3.34
C VAL A 186 7.73 7.94 -3.74
N GLY A 187 6.89 6.97 -3.40
CA GLY A 187 7.06 5.58 -3.84
C GLY A 187 6.95 5.39 -5.35
N ALA A 188 6.03 6.08 -6.02
CA ALA A 188 5.93 6.01 -7.49
C ALA A 188 7.12 6.68 -8.18
N ARG A 189 7.64 7.79 -7.62
CA ARG A 189 8.87 8.45 -8.09
C ARG A 189 10.08 7.55 -7.88
N GLU A 190 10.18 6.91 -6.75
CA GLU A 190 11.24 5.93 -6.45
C GLU A 190 11.22 4.77 -7.44
N VAL A 191 10.06 4.15 -7.68
CA VAL A 191 9.92 3.07 -8.68
C VAL A 191 10.34 3.55 -10.07
N THR A 192 9.96 4.75 -10.46
CA THR A 192 10.33 5.32 -11.76
C THR A 192 11.84 5.52 -11.88
N ALA A 193 12.47 6.17 -10.90
CA ALA A 193 13.91 6.41 -10.89
C ALA A 193 14.73 5.11 -10.86
N ARG A 194 14.31 4.13 -10.05
CA ARG A 194 14.93 2.80 -10.01
C ARG A 194 14.83 2.09 -11.36
N ASN A 195 13.66 2.13 -12.00
CA ASN A 195 13.49 1.54 -13.33
C ASN A 195 14.34 2.24 -14.39
N GLN A 196 14.48 3.55 -14.32
CA GLN A 196 15.35 4.31 -15.19
C GLN A 196 16.82 3.94 -14.99
N TRP A 197 17.28 3.85 -13.74
CA TRP A 197 18.62 3.39 -13.42
C TRP A 197 18.89 1.97 -13.97
N ILE A 198 17.97 1.02 -13.76
CA ILE A 198 18.08 -0.35 -14.28
C ILE A 198 18.23 -0.35 -15.81
N ARG A 199 17.45 0.47 -16.52
CA ARG A 199 17.57 0.59 -17.99
C ARG A 199 18.95 1.08 -18.41
N ILE A 200 19.47 2.12 -17.74
CA ILE A 200 20.79 2.70 -18.05
C ILE A 200 21.90 1.67 -17.77
N VAL A 201 21.84 0.95 -16.67
CA VAL A 201 22.82 -0.08 -16.34
C VAL A 201 22.79 -1.25 -17.34
N ASN A 202 21.62 -1.67 -17.78
CA ASN A 202 21.50 -2.69 -18.84
C ASN A 202 22.15 -2.21 -20.16
N VAL A 203 21.93 -0.94 -20.52
CA VAL A 203 22.59 -0.35 -21.71
C VAL A 203 24.10 -0.24 -21.51
N LEU A 204 24.58 0.12 -20.32
CA LEU A 204 26.01 0.16 -20.00
C LEU A 204 26.66 -1.22 -20.17
N ILE A 205 26.03 -2.28 -19.66
CA ILE A 205 26.51 -3.65 -19.81
C ILE A 205 26.55 -4.07 -21.28
N ALA A 206 25.49 -3.78 -22.04
CA ALA A 206 25.41 -4.12 -23.46
C ALA A 206 26.47 -3.39 -24.28
N ASN A 207 26.66 -2.08 -24.04
CA ASN A 207 27.65 -1.28 -24.76
C ASN A 207 29.08 -1.68 -24.37
N ALA A 208 29.34 -2.06 -23.11
CA ALA A 208 30.64 -2.57 -22.70
C ALA A 208 31.01 -3.87 -23.44
N ALA A 209 30.03 -4.76 -23.60
CA ALA A 209 30.22 -5.99 -24.38
C ALA A 209 30.48 -5.71 -25.87
N LEU A 210 29.77 -4.74 -26.47
CA LEU A 210 29.98 -4.31 -27.86
C LEU A 210 31.32 -3.64 -28.06
N ALA A 211 31.80 -2.86 -27.09
CA ALA A 211 33.09 -2.19 -27.11
C ALA A 211 34.27 -3.16 -26.81
N GLY A 212 33.99 -4.45 -26.57
CA GLY A 212 35.02 -5.44 -26.25
C GLY A 212 35.72 -5.18 -24.93
N VAL A 213 35.02 -4.60 -23.94
CA VAL A 213 35.59 -4.35 -22.61
C VAL A 213 35.73 -5.67 -21.88
N GLU A 214 36.98 -6.08 -21.64
CA GLU A 214 37.31 -7.35 -21.03
C GLU A 214 38.39 -7.19 -19.95
N GLY A 215 38.70 -8.28 -19.20
CA GLY A 215 39.78 -8.35 -18.24
C GLY A 215 39.66 -7.39 -17.06
N GLU A 216 40.70 -6.57 -16.86
CA GLU A 216 40.76 -5.63 -15.74
C GLU A 216 39.69 -4.52 -15.86
N ALA A 217 39.47 -4.00 -17.07
CA ALA A 217 38.47 -2.96 -17.34
C ALA A 217 37.04 -3.44 -17.04
N ASP A 218 36.68 -4.67 -17.43
CA ASP A 218 35.41 -5.29 -17.10
C ASP A 218 35.26 -5.49 -15.57
N THR A 219 36.32 -5.94 -14.92
CA THR A 219 36.36 -6.11 -13.47
C THR A 219 36.14 -4.77 -12.76
N GLN A 220 36.82 -3.72 -13.21
CA GLN A 220 36.72 -2.38 -12.65
C GLN A 220 35.31 -1.79 -12.80
N LEU A 221 34.65 -2.04 -13.95
CA LEU A 221 33.29 -1.59 -14.20
C LEU A 221 32.23 -2.37 -13.41
N PHE A 222 32.34 -3.70 -13.34
CA PHE A 222 31.21 -4.54 -12.99
C PHE A 222 31.41 -5.47 -11.79
N ALA A 223 32.61 -5.60 -11.19
CA ALA A 223 32.81 -6.51 -10.06
C ALA A 223 31.88 -6.18 -8.88
N ALA A 224 31.77 -4.91 -8.51
CA ALA A 224 30.89 -4.46 -7.43
C ALA A 224 29.41 -4.76 -7.75
N LEU A 225 28.97 -4.52 -8.97
CA LEU A 225 27.62 -4.81 -9.42
C LEU A 225 27.29 -6.31 -9.32
N ARG A 226 28.18 -7.17 -9.81
CA ARG A 226 28.02 -8.64 -9.75
C ARG A 226 27.96 -9.17 -8.31
N ILE A 227 28.73 -8.56 -7.39
CA ILE A 227 28.67 -8.89 -5.96
C ILE A 227 27.32 -8.47 -5.37
N ALA A 228 26.85 -7.25 -5.66
CA ALA A 228 25.58 -6.74 -5.18
C ALA A 228 24.40 -7.59 -5.69
N GLU A 229 24.40 -7.97 -6.97
CA GLU A 229 23.39 -8.88 -7.54
C GLU A 229 23.34 -10.23 -6.83
N ARG A 230 24.50 -10.87 -6.60
CA ARG A 230 24.57 -12.15 -5.86
C ARG A 230 24.03 -12.03 -4.44
N ASN A 231 24.33 -10.93 -3.76
CA ASN A 231 23.84 -10.67 -2.41
C ASN A 231 22.33 -10.41 -2.38
N ALA A 232 21.81 -9.66 -3.36
CA ALA A 232 20.39 -9.41 -3.53
C ALA A 232 19.60 -10.71 -3.81
N ASP A 233 20.16 -11.62 -4.61
CA ASP A 233 19.57 -12.92 -4.87
C ASP A 233 19.52 -13.81 -3.63
N ARG A 234 20.60 -13.84 -2.81
CA ARG A 234 20.59 -14.57 -1.54
C ARG A 234 19.50 -14.02 -0.59
N ARG A 235 19.39 -12.71 -0.46
CA ARG A 235 18.32 -12.07 0.35
C ARG A 235 16.93 -12.45 -0.14
N GLY A 236 16.73 -12.49 -1.46
CA GLY A 236 15.47 -12.88 -2.07
C GLY A 236 15.07 -14.34 -1.78
N ARG A 237 16.04 -15.27 -1.83
CA ARG A 237 15.81 -16.68 -1.50
C ARG A 237 15.50 -16.90 -0.01
N ALA A 238 16.20 -16.20 0.88
CA ALA A 238 15.96 -16.29 2.31
C ALA A 238 14.56 -15.79 2.72
N ARG A 239 14.00 -14.79 2.03
CA ARG A 239 12.63 -14.29 2.25
C ARG A 239 11.55 -15.17 1.64
N GLY A 240 11.83 -15.86 0.52
CA GLY A 240 10.90 -16.80 -0.12
C GLY A 240 10.83 -18.18 0.54
N GLY A 241 11.75 -18.50 1.43
CA GLY A 241 11.89 -19.81 2.06
C GLY A 241 11.14 -20.00 3.39
N LYS A 242 10.08 -19.21 3.69
CA LYS A 242 9.13 -19.59 4.74
C LYS A 242 8.29 -20.75 4.21
N SER A 243 8.73 -21.98 4.50
CA SER A 243 7.92 -23.20 4.33
C SER A 243 6.56 -23.02 5.00
N PRO A 244 5.47 -23.53 4.39
CA PRO A 244 4.22 -23.64 5.10
C PRO A 244 4.45 -24.51 6.33
N SER A 245 3.99 -24.06 7.52
CA SER A 245 3.95 -24.86 8.73
C SER A 245 3.26 -26.18 8.42
N PRO A 246 3.80 -27.36 8.84
CA PRO A 246 3.07 -28.59 8.76
C PRO A 246 1.79 -28.44 9.59
N GLY A 247 0.63 -28.68 8.96
CA GLY A 247 -0.65 -28.73 9.63
C GLY A 247 -0.63 -29.76 10.76
N PRO A 248 -1.47 -29.60 11.79
CA PRO A 248 -1.59 -30.56 12.89
C PRO A 248 -2.44 -31.76 12.45
N ASP A 249 -1.88 -32.64 11.60
CA ASP A 249 -2.48 -33.93 11.29
C ASP A 249 -1.59 -35.04 11.81
N GLY A 250 -1.91 -35.53 12.95
CA GLY A 250 -1.26 -36.67 13.60
C GLY A 250 -2.02 -37.14 14.83
N GLN A 251 -3.33 -37.46 14.70
CA GLN A 251 -3.96 -38.37 15.70
C GLN A 251 -3.82 -39.82 15.23
N PRO A 252 -3.19 -40.69 16.02
CA PRO A 252 -3.27 -42.13 15.78
C PRO A 252 -4.65 -42.63 16.22
N THR A 253 -5.38 -43.22 15.29
CA THR A 253 -6.53 -44.08 15.60
C THR A 253 -6.05 -45.35 16.28
N VAL A 254 -6.55 -45.59 17.48
CA VAL A 254 -6.59 -46.89 18.14
C VAL A 254 -7.98 -47.44 17.98
#